data_19ff0cf1c68b49dc3a32bc227f4cab09
#
_entry.id   19ff0cf1c68b49dc3a32bc227f4cab09
#
_cell.length_a   1.000
_cell.length_b   1.000
_cell.length_c   1.000
_cell.angle_alpha   90.00
_cell.angle_beta   90.00
_cell.angle_gamma   90.00
#
_symmetry.space_group_name_H-M   'P 1'
#
loop_
_entity.id
_entity.type
_entity.pdbx_description
1 polymer ?
#
loop_
_entity_poly.entity_id
_entity_poly.type
_entity_poly.pdbx_seq_one_letter_code
_entity_poly.pdbx_strand_id
1 'polypeptide(L)' 'MKARAIAIIDYEFPNGFIEAAEEQKKLQEAISNMVRGNPRVIYHEVDVRERRGNQTPDLKRMKIRIS' A
#
# COMPACT_ATOMS: atom_id res chain seq x y z
N MET A 1 -8.95 16.21 13.10
CA MET A 1 -9.39 15.23 12.06
C MET A 1 -8.41 14.08 11.99
N LYS A 2 -8.92 12.88 11.92
CA LYS A 2 -8.11 11.69 11.64
C LYS A 2 -8.30 11.31 10.17
N ALA A 3 -7.20 11.05 9.47
CA ALA A 3 -7.23 10.74 8.05
C ALA A 3 -6.38 9.50 7.77
N ARG A 4 -6.72 8.79 6.73
CA ARG A 4 -5.97 7.63 6.22
C ARG A 4 -5.66 7.82 4.75
N ALA A 5 -4.39 7.66 4.40
CA ALA A 5 -3.99 7.66 3.00
C ALA A 5 -4.04 6.24 2.44
N ILE A 6 -4.53 6.10 1.23
CA ILE A 6 -4.55 4.83 0.51
C ILE A 6 -3.89 5.06 -0.85
N ALA A 7 -2.88 4.25 -1.15
CA ALA A 7 -2.23 4.24 -2.45
C ALA A 7 -2.34 2.84 -3.05
N ILE A 8 -2.50 2.77 -4.36
CA ILE A 8 -2.62 1.50 -5.07
C ILE A 8 -1.50 1.42 -6.10
N ILE A 9 -0.72 0.35 -6.03
CA ILE A 9 0.33 0.03 -7.00
C ILE A 9 0.09 -1.41 -7.45
N ASP A 10 -0.14 -1.60 -8.74
CA ASP A 10 -0.32 -2.93 -9.29
C ASP A 10 1.00 -3.44 -9.86
N TYR A 11 1.36 -4.66 -9.48
CA TYR A 11 2.55 -5.35 -9.97
C TYR A 11 2.16 -6.55 -10.82
N GLU A 12 3.09 -6.98 -11.64
CA GLU A 12 3.00 -8.25 -12.33
C GLU A 12 4.27 -9.06 -12.02
N PHE A 13 4.09 -10.24 -11.44
CA PHE A 13 5.21 -11.10 -11.01
C PHE A 13 5.22 -12.41 -11.80
N PRO A 14 6.20 -12.60 -12.71
CA PRO A 14 6.28 -13.86 -13.46
C PRO A 14 6.51 -15.09 -12.57
N ASN A 15 7.22 -14.93 -11.45
CA ASN A 15 7.59 -16.03 -10.56
C ASN A 15 6.78 -16.09 -9.26
N GLY A 16 5.76 -15.23 -9.12
CA GLY A 16 4.76 -15.34 -8.08
C GLY A 16 5.18 -14.82 -6.70
N PHE A 17 4.88 -15.60 -5.66
CA PHE A 17 4.93 -15.11 -4.29
C PHE A 17 6.31 -14.72 -3.77
N ILE A 18 7.37 -15.30 -4.30
CA ILE A 18 8.73 -14.93 -3.87
C ILE A 18 9.04 -13.49 -4.26
N GLU A 19 8.73 -13.13 -5.50
CA GLU A 19 8.93 -11.74 -5.98
C GLU A 19 8.01 -10.77 -5.24
N ALA A 20 6.78 -11.20 -4.96
CA ALA A 20 5.82 -10.38 -4.22
C ALA A 20 6.35 -10.06 -2.81
N ALA A 21 6.91 -11.05 -2.12
CA ALA A 21 7.49 -10.86 -0.80
C ALA A 21 8.68 -9.90 -0.82
N GLU A 22 9.52 -9.99 -1.83
CA GLU A 22 10.67 -9.09 -2.00
C GLU A 22 10.22 -7.65 -2.24
N GLU A 23 9.22 -7.46 -3.10
CA GLU A 23 8.69 -6.14 -3.39
C GLU A 23 7.96 -5.54 -2.18
N GLN A 24 7.25 -6.37 -1.42
CA GLN A 24 6.61 -5.90 -0.18
C GLN A 24 7.66 -5.36 0.80
N LYS A 25 8.78 -6.06 0.95
CA LYS A 25 9.86 -5.62 1.83
C LYS A 25 10.44 -4.28 1.38
N LYS A 26 10.71 -4.14 0.08
CA LYS A 26 11.23 -2.88 -0.48
C LYS A 26 10.27 -1.73 -0.26
N LEU A 27 8.99 -1.96 -0.52
CA LEU A 27 7.96 -0.93 -0.37
C LEU A 27 7.80 -0.55 1.10
N GLN A 28 7.82 -1.53 2.00
CA GLN A 28 7.73 -1.27 3.42
C GLN A 28 8.88 -0.42 3.93
N GLU A 29 10.10 -0.69 3.48
CA GLU A 29 11.28 0.10 3.83
C GLU A 29 11.17 1.53 3.29
N ALA A 30 10.71 1.68 2.05
CA ALA A 30 10.53 3.00 1.45
C ALA A 30 9.49 3.83 2.21
N ILE A 31 8.36 3.23 2.56
CA ILE A 31 7.31 3.91 3.32
C ILE A 31 7.80 4.25 4.73
N SER A 32 8.50 3.32 5.39
CA SER A 32 9.06 3.57 6.73
C SER A 32 10.01 4.75 6.72
N ASN A 33 10.87 4.85 5.71
CA ASN A 33 11.80 5.97 5.57
C ASN A 33 11.07 7.28 5.29
N MET A 34 10.02 7.23 4.47
CA MET A 34 9.24 8.42 4.13
C MET A 34 8.50 9.00 5.33
N VAL A 35 7.95 8.13 6.20
CA VAL A 35 7.17 8.60 7.35
C VAL A 35 8.01 8.86 8.59
N ARG A 36 9.28 8.46 8.57
CA ARG A 36 10.18 8.65 9.71
C ARG A 36 10.32 10.14 10.03
N GLY A 37 10.12 10.47 11.29
CA GLY A 37 10.22 11.86 11.74
C GLY A 37 9.02 12.73 11.41
N ASN A 38 7.98 12.19 10.79
CA ASN A 38 6.75 12.95 10.56
C ASN A 38 5.82 12.77 11.76
N PRO A 39 5.64 13.83 12.58
CA PRO A 39 4.84 13.72 13.81
C PRO A 39 3.34 13.52 13.57
N ARG A 40 2.90 13.70 12.33
CA ARG A 40 1.49 13.51 11.99
C ARG A 40 1.15 12.04 11.72
N VAL A 41 2.15 11.20 11.47
CA VAL A 41 1.94 9.77 11.21
C VAL A 41 1.82 9.03 12.53
N ILE A 42 0.68 8.39 12.74
CA ILE A 42 0.43 7.61 13.96
C ILE A 42 0.45 6.11 13.72
N TYR A 43 0.35 5.69 12.45
CA TYR A 43 0.37 4.28 12.08
C TYR A 43 0.66 4.16 10.59
N HIS A 44 1.39 3.11 10.20
CA HIS A 44 1.56 2.77 8.79
C HIS A 44 1.71 1.26 8.65
N GLU A 45 1.23 0.75 7.52
CA GLU A 45 1.30 -0.67 7.19
C GLU A 45 1.39 -0.82 5.69
N VAL A 46 2.12 -1.82 5.23
CA VAL A 46 2.23 -2.17 3.81
C VAL A 46 1.89 -3.64 3.65
N ASP A 47 1.05 -3.94 2.68
CA ASP A 47 0.69 -5.31 2.35
C ASP A 47 0.59 -5.46 0.83
N VAL A 48 1.15 -6.55 0.31
CA VAL A 48 1.08 -6.91 -1.10
C VAL A 48 0.23 -8.16 -1.22
N ARG A 49 -0.91 -8.05 -1.89
CA ARG A 49 -1.88 -9.13 -2.02
C ARG A 49 -2.04 -9.53 -3.46
N GLU A 50 -2.42 -10.79 -3.68
CA GLU A 50 -2.79 -11.23 -5.00
C GLU A 50 -4.00 -10.43 -5.50
N ARG A 51 -3.86 -9.88 -6.70
CA ARG A 51 -4.92 -9.14 -7.35
C ARG A 51 -5.76 -10.09 -8.20
N ARG A 52 -7.06 -9.98 -8.07
CA ARG A 52 -8.01 -10.71 -8.91
C ARG A 52 -8.68 -9.75 -9.89
N GLY A 53 -8.71 -10.14 -11.17
CA GLY A 53 -9.31 -9.35 -12.21
C GLY A 53 -8.37 -8.26 -12.76
N ASN A 54 -8.84 -7.59 -13.81
CA ASN A 54 -8.04 -6.61 -14.55
C ASN A 54 -8.59 -5.20 -14.50
N GLN A 55 -9.56 -4.94 -13.64
CA GLN A 55 -10.15 -3.61 -13.52
C GLN A 55 -9.24 -2.68 -12.74
N THR A 56 -9.08 -1.48 -13.27
CA THR A 56 -8.39 -0.41 -12.54
C THR A 56 -9.25 0.02 -11.35
N PRO A 57 -8.71 0.00 -10.13
CA PRO A 57 -9.47 0.45 -8.98
C PRO A 57 -9.75 1.95 -9.04
N ASP A 58 -10.92 2.34 -8.55
CA ASP A 58 -11.30 3.74 -8.46
C ASP A 58 -11.30 4.18 -6.99
N LEU A 59 -10.26 4.88 -6.61
CA LEU A 59 -10.10 5.35 -5.24
C LEU A 59 -11.21 6.31 -4.80
N LYS A 60 -11.78 7.04 -5.74
CA LYS A 60 -12.85 7.99 -5.43
C LYS A 60 -14.14 7.30 -5.00
N ARG A 61 -14.34 6.05 -5.47
CA ARG A 61 -15.53 5.26 -5.14
C ARG A 61 -15.33 4.39 -3.90
N MET A 62 -14.10 4.25 -3.46
CA MET A 62 -13.82 3.50 -2.24
C MET A 62 -14.34 4.27 -1.04
N LYS A 63 -15.13 3.57 -0.22
CA LYS A 63 -15.59 4.14 1.03
C LYS A 63 -14.46 4.11 2.03
N ILE A 64 -13.88 5.26 2.29
CA ILE A 64 -12.81 5.42 3.27
C ILE A 64 -13.42 6.03 4.51
N ARG A 65 -13.26 5.36 5.64
CA ARG A 65 -13.69 5.91 6.91
C ARG A 65 -12.63 6.89 7.41
N ILE A 66 -13.02 8.14 7.49
CA ILE A 66 -12.22 9.20 8.10
C ILE A 66 -12.84 9.52 9.44
N SER A 67 -12.05 9.50 10.49
CA SER A 67 -12.56 9.77 11.83
C SER A 67 -11.84 10.91 12.53
#